data_e5cf7bebbaab964b6b2ad6034a681e61
#
_entry.id   e5cf7bebbaab964b6b2ad6034a681e61
#
_cell.length_a   1.000
_cell.length_b   1.000
_cell.length_c   1.000
_cell.angle_alpha   90.00
_cell.angle_beta   90.00
_cell.angle_gamma   90.00
#
_symmetry.space_group_name_H-M   'P 1'
#
loop_
_entity.id
_entity.type
_entity.pdbx_description
1 polymer ?
#
loop_
_entity_poly.entity_id
_entity_poly.type
_entity_poly.pdbx_seq_one_letter_code
_entity_poly.pdbx_strand_id
1 'polypeptide(L)'
;MPELPEVESAARQIRRAALGKTILAVKAIHPSLRKKFKPAQARRAKGRRIENIERRGKHQLLLLDSGDTLVVHFRMNGDWAVGTVDEPLDRFARAAIDLTDGTRISLVDRRALSSITLDRKGESSLPRLGREASDVTLDADYLIDVLRRKKIAIKPALMDQSVIAGLGNIYAAEALWEAKIDPRCPAAEVSRDKLETLVESIRLVLSPKKRRPGRYTDKRGVERFAVYDREGKECRRGDGIIARIVQAGRSTYFCPGCQRG
;
A
#
# COMPACT_ATOMS: atom_id res chain seq x y z
N MET A 1 -4.75 -6.43 -2.72
CA MET A 1 -3.42 -6.07 -2.17
C MET A 1 -3.60 -4.79 -1.37
N PRO A 2 -3.13 -4.72 -0.13
CA PRO A 2 -3.15 -3.46 0.62
C PRO A 2 -2.40 -2.36 -0.15
N GLU A 3 -3.06 -1.22 -0.34
CA GLU A 3 -2.49 -0.02 -0.95
C GLU A 3 -2.24 1.03 0.15
N LEU A 4 -1.83 2.24 -0.20
CA LEU A 4 -1.46 3.27 0.77
C LEU A 4 -2.43 3.38 1.95
N PRO A 5 -3.76 3.47 1.75
CA PRO A 5 -4.67 3.67 2.87
C PRO A 5 -4.73 2.50 3.86
N GLU A 6 -4.70 1.26 3.35
CA GLU A 6 -4.74 0.07 4.19
C GLU A 6 -3.42 -0.08 4.97
N VAL A 7 -2.29 0.19 4.30
CA VAL A 7 -0.96 0.16 4.94
C VAL A 7 -0.83 1.24 6.00
N GLU A 8 -1.36 2.46 5.76
CA GLU A 8 -1.37 3.55 6.75
C GLU A 8 -2.26 3.22 7.95
N SER A 9 -3.44 2.61 7.70
CA SER A 9 -4.32 2.18 8.79
C SER A 9 -3.65 1.15 9.70
N ALA A 10 -2.96 0.19 9.08
CA ALA A 10 -2.21 -0.83 9.81
C ALA A 10 -1.00 -0.25 10.55
N ALA A 11 -0.27 0.71 9.95
CA ALA A 11 0.81 1.42 10.62
C ALA A 11 0.32 2.19 11.86
N ARG A 12 -0.85 2.84 11.77
CA ARG A 12 -1.47 3.51 12.93
C ARG A 12 -1.86 2.53 14.03
N GLN A 13 -2.32 1.33 13.68
CA GLN A 13 -2.66 0.30 14.66
C GLN A 13 -1.42 -0.12 15.47
N ILE A 14 -0.32 -0.46 14.79
CA ILE A 14 0.90 -0.88 15.49
C ILE A 14 1.61 0.29 16.17
N ARG A 15 1.48 1.51 15.69
CA ARG A 15 2.00 2.71 16.37
C ARG A 15 1.37 2.85 17.76
N ARG A 16 0.07 2.63 17.90
CA ARG A 16 -0.63 2.64 19.20
C ARG A 16 -0.18 1.49 20.11
N ALA A 17 0.15 0.34 19.52
CA ALA A 17 0.48 -0.87 20.27
C ALA A 17 1.95 -0.96 20.68
N ALA A 18 2.88 -0.39 19.91
CA ALA A 18 4.31 -0.70 20.00
C ALA A 18 5.24 0.51 20.09
N LEU A 19 4.77 1.73 19.82
CA LEU A 19 5.63 2.93 19.91
C LEU A 19 6.19 3.09 21.32
N GLY A 20 7.51 3.35 21.43
CA GLY A 20 8.22 3.52 22.69
C GLY A 20 8.52 2.22 23.44
N LYS A 21 8.02 1.07 22.98
CA LYS A 21 8.22 -0.22 23.67
C LYS A 21 9.49 -0.93 23.18
N THR A 22 10.02 -1.79 24.04
CA THR A 22 11.24 -2.56 23.78
C THR A 22 10.91 -3.95 23.24
N ILE A 23 11.65 -4.38 22.21
CA ILE A 23 11.50 -5.68 21.59
C ILE A 23 12.10 -6.77 22.47
N LEU A 24 11.29 -7.70 22.93
CA LEU A 24 11.74 -8.91 23.65
C LEU A 24 12.27 -9.95 22.65
N ALA A 25 11.56 -10.18 21.55
CA ALA A 25 11.95 -11.11 20.51
C ALA A 25 11.31 -10.78 19.16
N VAL A 26 11.99 -11.11 18.06
CA VAL A 26 11.41 -11.17 16.73
C VAL A 26 11.50 -12.59 16.20
N LYS A 27 10.38 -13.19 15.83
CA LYS A 27 10.27 -14.59 15.40
C LYS A 27 9.79 -14.66 13.96
N ALA A 28 10.60 -15.20 13.03
CA ALA A 28 10.12 -15.61 11.70
C ALA A 28 9.51 -17.01 11.85
N ILE A 29 8.18 -17.11 11.76
CA ILE A 29 7.43 -18.34 12.01
C ILE A 29 7.37 -19.20 10.75
N HIS A 30 7.00 -18.58 9.62
CA HIS A 30 6.82 -19.30 8.36
C HIS A 30 8.15 -19.52 7.61
N PRO A 31 8.35 -20.68 6.96
CA PRO A 31 9.60 -20.98 6.23
C PRO A 31 9.99 -19.94 5.17
N SER A 32 9.02 -19.35 4.46
CA SER A 32 9.28 -18.30 3.46
C SER A 32 9.97 -17.06 4.05
N LEU A 33 9.66 -16.71 5.31
CA LEU A 33 10.29 -15.59 6.02
C LEU A 33 11.62 -15.99 6.63
N ARG A 34 11.76 -17.23 7.17
CA ARG A 34 13.03 -17.73 7.73
C ARG A 34 14.18 -17.69 6.73
N LYS A 35 13.89 -17.83 5.44
CA LYS A 35 14.90 -17.69 4.38
C LYS A 35 15.44 -16.26 4.24
N LYS A 36 14.62 -15.27 4.50
CA LYS A 36 14.91 -13.83 4.29
C LYS A 36 15.30 -13.12 5.59
N PHE A 37 14.62 -13.40 6.68
CA PHE A 37 14.89 -12.84 8.00
C PHE A 37 15.68 -13.84 8.84
N LYS A 38 16.99 -13.63 8.93
CA LYS A 38 17.92 -14.55 9.57
C LYS A 38 17.95 -14.38 11.10
N PRO A 39 18.35 -15.43 11.88
CA PRO A 39 18.46 -15.34 13.32
C PRO A 39 19.37 -14.18 13.80
N ALA A 40 20.39 -13.82 13.03
CA ALA A 40 21.25 -12.68 13.34
C ALA A 40 20.48 -11.34 13.34
N GLN A 41 19.54 -11.17 12.41
CA GLN A 41 18.67 -9.97 12.37
C GLN A 41 17.72 -9.93 13.58
N ALA A 42 17.16 -11.08 13.96
CA ALA A 42 16.32 -11.20 15.15
C ALA A 42 17.09 -10.83 16.43
N ARG A 43 18.33 -11.38 16.59
CA ARG A 43 19.20 -11.03 17.73
C ARG A 43 19.56 -9.53 17.76
N ARG A 44 19.76 -8.93 16.59
CA ARG A 44 20.10 -7.49 16.49
C ARG A 44 18.92 -6.59 16.90
N ALA A 45 17.69 -6.99 16.60
CA ALA A 45 16.48 -6.25 16.99
C ALA A 45 16.12 -6.46 18.49
N LYS A 46 16.53 -7.57 19.10
CA LYS A 46 16.24 -7.87 20.50
C LYS A 46 16.85 -6.83 21.43
N GLY A 47 16.06 -6.38 22.42
CA GLY A 47 16.44 -5.36 23.39
C GLY A 47 16.39 -3.93 22.86
N ARG A 48 16.01 -3.73 21.59
CA ARG A 48 15.89 -2.40 21.00
C ARG A 48 14.51 -1.81 21.23
N ARG A 49 14.45 -0.50 21.47
CA ARG A 49 13.21 0.26 21.62
C ARG A 49 12.74 0.73 20.24
N ILE A 50 11.45 0.63 19.98
CA ILE A 50 10.81 1.16 18.77
C ILE A 50 10.61 2.67 18.98
N GLU A 51 11.43 3.50 18.35
CA GLU A 51 11.37 4.96 18.49
C GLU A 51 10.35 5.62 17.59
N ASN A 52 10.14 5.07 16.40
CA ASN A 52 9.12 5.57 15.50
C ASN A 52 8.58 4.45 14.61
N ILE A 53 7.36 4.64 14.07
CA ILE A 53 6.73 3.75 13.10
C ILE A 53 6.22 4.60 11.95
N GLU A 54 6.84 4.47 10.82
CA GLU A 54 6.58 5.23 9.60
C GLU A 54 6.01 4.35 8.50
N ARG A 55 5.48 5.00 7.48
CA ARG A 55 5.10 4.37 6.23
C ARG A 55 5.80 5.08 5.06
N ARG A 56 6.34 4.28 4.15
CA ARG A 56 6.87 4.78 2.87
C ARG A 56 6.31 3.92 1.73
N GLY A 57 5.48 4.50 0.88
CA GLY A 57 4.72 3.77 -0.13
C GLY A 57 3.83 2.70 0.50
N LYS A 58 4.10 1.44 0.19
CA LYS A 58 3.40 0.27 0.74
C LYS A 58 4.25 -0.48 1.79
N HIS A 59 5.33 0.13 2.27
CA HIS A 59 6.21 -0.41 3.30
C HIS A 59 5.92 0.27 4.64
N GLN A 60 6.10 -0.48 5.71
CA GLN A 60 6.07 0.00 7.09
C GLN A 60 7.48 -0.11 7.66
N LEU A 61 7.91 0.92 8.35
CA LEU A 61 9.25 1.09 8.88
C LEU A 61 9.15 1.23 10.39
N LEU A 62 9.64 0.26 11.14
CA LEU A 62 9.78 0.36 12.59
C LEU A 62 11.22 0.77 12.88
N LEU A 63 11.41 2.04 13.22
CA LEU A 63 12.71 2.62 13.51
C LEU A 63 13.12 2.27 14.95
N LEU A 64 14.34 1.75 15.12
CA LEU A 64 14.87 1.29 16.40
C LEU A 64 15.89 2.29 16.95
N ASP A 65 16.03 2.33 18.27
CA ASP A 65 17.00 3.19 18.99
C ASP A 65 18.47 2.95 18.61
N SER A 66 18.77 1.83 17.98
CA SER A 66 20.09 1.55 17.39
C SER A 66 20.33 2.27 16.05
N GLY A 67 19.31 2.89 15.47
CA GLY A 67 19.31 3.39 14.09
C GLY A 67 19.00 2.32 13.04
N ASP A 68 18.82 1.06 13.44
CA ASP A 68 18.36 -0.01 12.54
C ASP A 68 16.85 0.13 12.27
N THR A 69 16.37 -0.46 11.18
CA THR A 69 14.95 -0.38 10.80
C THR A 69 14.41 -1.76 10.44
N LEU A 70 13.32 -2.18 11.09
CA LEU A 70 12.52 -3.31 10.60
C LEU A 70 11.61 -2.83 9.48
N VAL A 71 11.80 -3.37 8.28
CA VAL A 71 11.03 -3.04 7.07
C VAL A 71 10.04 -4.14 6.79
N VAL A 72 8.76 -3.80 6.71
CA VAL A 72 7.66 -4.75 6.50
C VAL A 72 6.85 -4.39 5.26
N HIS A 73 6.56 -5.39 4.42
CA HIS A 73 5.69 -5.24 3.26
C HIS A 73 4.62 -6.32 3.23
N PHE A 74 3.36 -5.93 3.19
CA PHE A 74 2.20 -6.83 3.28
C PHE A 74 1.94 -7.65 2.01
N ARG A 75 2.48 -7.24 0.87
CA ARG A 75 2.20 -7.86 -0.43
C ARG A 75 0.70 -7.94 -0.70
N MET A 76 0.12 -9.15 -0.82
CA MET A 76 -1.26 -9.34 -1.29
C MET A 76 -2.30 -9.35 -0.17
N ASN A 77 -1.99 -9.94 0.99
CA ASN A 77 -2.96 -10.20 2.03
C ASN A 77 -2.43 -9.96 3.46
N GLY A 78 -1.21 -9.43 3.58
CA GLY A 78 -0.62 -9.18 4.90
C GLY A 78 -1.41 -8.14 5.69
N ASP A 79 -1.39 -8.31 7.00
CA ASP A 79 -1.93 -7.38 7.99
C ASP A 79 -1.29 -7.61 9.35
N TRP A 80 -1.50 -6.68 10.29
CA TRP A 80 -1.11 -6.85 11.67
C TRP A 80 -2.27 -7.37 12.53
N ALA A 81 -1.94 -8.31 13.42
CA ALA A 81 -2.76 -8.65 14.57
C ALA A 81 -2.02 -8.25 15.84
N VAL A 82 -2.71 -7.60 16.77
CA VAL A 82 -2.19 -7.20 18.07
C VAL A 82 -2.91 -8.04 19.12
N GLY A 83 -2.16 -8.64 20.04
CA GLY A 83 -2.62 -9.45 21.15
C GLY A 83 -1.55 -9.52 22.23
N THR A 84 -1.56 -10.56 23.04
CA THR A 84 -0.59 -10.79 24.12
C THR A 84 0.32 -11.97 23.81
N VAL A 85 1.45 -12.07 24.50
CA VAL A 85 2.42 -13.18 24.34
C VAL A 85 1.85 -14.52 24.82
N ASP A 86 0.86 -14.49 25.71
CA ASP A 86 0.21 -15.67 26.30
C ASP A 86 -0.88 -16.24 25.39
N GLU A 87 -1.38 -15.44 24.45
CA GLU A 87 -2.37 -15.91 23.49
C GLU A 87 -1.73 -16.79 22.41
N PRO A 88 -2.44 -17.82 21.92
CA PRO A 88 -1.94 -18.64 20.82
C PRO A 88 -1.79 -17.80 19.56
N LEU A 89 -0.74 -18.07 18.79
CA LEU A 89 -0.53 -17.43 17.51
C LEU A 89 -1.63 -17.81 16.52
N ASP A 90 -2.11 -16.83 15.74
CA ASP A 90 -2.97 -17.09 14.59
C ASP A 90 -2.28 -18.10 13.64
N ARG A 91 -3.04 -19.04 13.11
CA ARG A 91 -2.54 -20.06 12.15
C ARG A 91 -1.89 -19.47 10.90
N PHE A 92 -2.22 -18.23 10.58
CA PHE A 92 -1.66 -17.49 9.47
C PHE A 92 -0.56 -16.50 9.90
N ALA A 93 -0.13 -16.52 11.16
CA ALA A 93 1.01 -15.74 11.61
C ALA A 93 2.28 -16.16 10.85
N ARG A 94 2.98 -15.21 10.26
CA ARG A 94 4.20 -15.43 9.47
C ARG A 94 5.43 -14.96 10.22
N ALA A 95 5.29 -13.88 10.99
CA ALA A 95 6.27 -13.39 11.95
C ALA A 95 5.54 -12.86 13.19
N ALA A 96 6.25 -12.80 14.31
CA ALA A 96 5.78 -12.15 15.53
C ALA A 96 6.90 -11.29 16.12
N ILE A 97 6.51 -10.14 16.67
CA ILE A 97 7.34 -9.25 17.47
C ILE A 97 6.74 -9.24 18.87
N ASP A 98 7.44 -9.86 19.82
CA ASP A 98 7.06 -9.86 21.23
C ASP A 98 7.72 -8.66 21.90
N LEU A 99 6.98 -7.90 22.70
CA LEU A 99 7.44 -6.73 23.43
C LEU A 99 7.59 -7.03 24.91
N THR A 100 8.41 -6.26 25.62
CA THR A 100 8.74 -6.51 27.04
C THR A 100 7.57 -6.29 28.00
N ASP A 101 6.51 -5.60 27.56
CA ASP A 101 5.28 -5.39 28.32
C ASP A 101 4.21 -6.51 28.12
N GLY A 102 4.60 -7.61 27.44
CA GLY A 102 3.67 -8.70 27.15
C GLY A 102 2.83 -8.51 25.88
N THR A 103 2.91 -7.37 25.20
CA THR A 103 2.23 -7.18 23.91
C THR A 103 2.90 -8.00 22.81
N ARG A 104 2.12 -8.59 21.93
CA ARG A 104 2.58 -9.25 20.70
C ARG A 104 1.99 -8.58 19.47
N ILE A 105 2.83 -8.31 18.47
CA ILE A 105 2.42 -7.88 17.14
C ILE A 105 2.73 -9.00 16.15
N SER A 106 1.71 -9.56 15.52
CA SER A 106 1.87 -10.67 14.57
C SER A 106 1.61 -10.21 13.14
N LEU A 107 2.54 -10.50 12.22
CA LEU A 107 2.34 -10.35 10.78
C LEU A 107 1.52 -11.54 10.28
N VAL A 108 0.25 -11.32 9.99
CA VAL A 108 -0.69 -12.34 9.54
C VAL A 108 -0.85 -12.26 8.03
N ASP A 109 -0.67 -13.38 7.33
CA ASP A 109 -0.82 -13.45 5.86
C ASP A 109 -1.20 -14.85 5.39
N ARG A 110 -2.42 -15.03 4.91
CA ARG A 110 -2.92 -16.33 4.41
C ARG A 110 -2.09 -16.89 3.26
N ARG A 111 -1.52 -16.02 2.41
CA ARG A 111 -0.76 -16.42 1.22
C ARG A 111 0.75 -16.54 1.46
N ALA A 112 1.24 -16.18 2.64
CA ALA A 112 2.65 -16.20 3.03
C ALA A 112 3.60 -15.46 2.03
N LEU A 113 3.13 -14.35 1.47
CA LEU A 113 3.85 -13.51 0.51
C LEU A 113 4.49 -12.27 1.17
N SER A 114 4.00 -11.87 2.35
CA SER A 114 4.52 -10.76 3.13
C SER A 114 6.02 -10.91 3.41
N SER A 115 6.69 -9.81 3.67
CA SER A 115 8.11 -9.80 4.00
C SER A 115 8.39 -8.94 5.21
N ILE A 116 9.39 -9.35 5.98
CA ILE A 116 10.06 -8.57 7.03
C ILE A 116 11.56 -8.67 6.81
N THR A 117 12.28 -7.56 6.90
CA THR A 117 13.73 -7.48 6.84
C THR A 117 14.21 -6.53 7.92
N LEU A 118 15.50 -6.56 8.23
CA LEU A 118 16.13 -5.57 9.10
C LEU A 118 17.25 -4.90 8.29
N ASP A 119 17.08 -3.63 8.07
CA ASP A 119 18.11 -2.75 7.51
C ASP A 119 18.98 -2.20 8.64
N ARG A 120 20.29 -2.24 8.47
CA ARG A 120 21.21 -1.63 9.43
C ARG A 120 21.20 -0.11 9.27
N LYS A 121 21.66 0.60 10.30
CA LYS A 121 21.85 2.04 10.21
C LYS A 121 22.64 2.42 8.95
N GLY A 122 22.04 3.30 8.14
CA GLY A 122 22.60 3.74 6.86
C GLY A 122 22.31 2.82 5.67
N GLU A 123 21.72 1.64 5.87
CA GLU A 123 21.26 0.77 4.79
C GLU A 123 19.77 1.00 4.50
N SER A 124 19.35 0.70 3.27
CA SER A 124 17.94 0.71 2.89
C SER A 124 17.64 -0.40 1.88
N SER A 125 16.74 -1.30 2.24
CA SER A 125 16.18 -2.32 1.35
C SER A 125 14.98 -1.83 0.54
N LEU A 126 14.57 -0.57 0.74
CA LEU A 126 13.48 0.03 -0.02
C LEU A 126 13.89 0.16 -1.50
N PRO A 127 12.99 -0.20 -2.43
CA PRO A 127 13.22 0.09 -3.84
C PRO A 127 13.22 1.60 -4.07
N ARG A 128 13.68 2.04 -5.24
CA ARG A 128 13.50 3.44 -5.65
C ARG A 128 12.00 3.76 -5.69
N LEU A 129 11.57 4.70 -4.87
CA LEU A 129 10.18 5.14 -4.75
C LEU A 129 10.05 6.57 -5.24
N GLY A 130 9.00 6.83 -6.02
CA GLY A 130 8.58 8.18 -6.42
C GLY A 130 8.00 8.99 -5.26
N ARG A 131 7.37 10.13 -5.56
CA ARG A 131 6.65 10.92 -4.55
C ARG A 131 5.49 10.12 -3.96
N GLU A 132 5.18 10.36 -2.69
CA GLU A 132 4.03 9.75 -2.03
C GLU A 132 2.72 10.21 -2.68
N ALA A 133 1.80 9.27 -2.90
CA ALA A 133 0.48 9.59 -3.45
C ALA A 133 -0.35 10.54 -2.55
N SER A 134 -0.01 10.63 -1.26
CA SER A 134 -0.66 11.50 -0.27
C SER A 134 0.11 12.80 0.01
N ASP A 135 1.26 13.01 -0.60
CA ASP A 135 2.12 14.16 -0.34
C ASP A 135 1.64 15.39 -1.13
N VAL A 136 1.77 16.56 -0.52
CA VAL A 136 1.48 17.86 -1.18
C VAL A 136 2.44 18.14 -2.32
N THR A 137 3.64 17.56 -2.31
CA THR A 137 4.64 17.69 -3.38
C THR A 137 4.29 16.90 -4.63
N LEU A 138 3.31 15.97 -4.58
CA LEU A 138 2.79 15.33 -5.79
C LEU A 138 1.95 16.36 -6.55
N ASP A 139 2.47 16.85 -7.66
CA ASP A 139 1.87 17.88 -8.52
C ASP A 139 1.96 17.48 -10.00
N ALA A 140 1.34 18.29 -10.87
CA ALA A 140 1.33 18.05 -12.30
C ALA A 140 2.72 18.18 -12.93
N ASP A 141 3.54 19.12 -12.47
CA ASP A 141 4.91 19.31 -12.99
C ASP A 141 5.76 18.06 -12.76
N TYR A 142 5.69 17.50 -11.56
CA TYR A 142 6.35 16.22 -11.28
C TYR A 142 5.84 15.10 -12.20
N LEU A 143 4.52 14.99 -12.38
CA LEU A 143 3.94 13.95 -13.24
C LEU A 143 4.37 14.13 -14.69
N ILE A 144 4.38 15.35 -15.22
CA ILE A 144 4.89 15.65 -16.57
C ILE A 144 6.33 15.15 -16.70
N ASP A 145 7.21 15.50 -15.76
CA ASP A 145 8.63 15.11 -15.84
C ASP A 145 8.84 13.61 -15.83
N VAL A 146 8.16 12.88 -14.93
CA VAL A 146 8.35 11.43 -14.78
C VAL A 146 7.62 10.60 -15.84
N LEU A 147 6.54 11.14 -16.44
CA LEU A 147 5.72 10.45 -17.45
C LEU A 147 6.17 10.72 -18.89
N ARG A 148 6.85 11.82 -19.19
CA ARG A 148 7.25 12.23 -20.56
C ARG A 148 7.99 11.15 -21.35
N ARG A 149 8.67 10.22 -20.68
CA ARG A 149 9.41 9.10 -21.31
C ARG A 149 8.70 7.75 -21.19
N LYS A 150 7.50 7.71 -20.61
CA LYS A 150 6.73 6.46 -20.41
C LYS A 150 5.86 6.19 -21.65
N LYS A 151 6.27 5.26 -22.50
CA LYS A 151 5.51 4.84 -23.69
C LYS A 151 4.34 3.89 -23.38
N ILE A 152 4.10 3.58 -22.11
CA ILE A 152 3.00 2.71 -21.65
C ILE A 152 1.75 3.52 -21.34
N ALA A 153 0.61 2.85 -21.22
CA ALA A 153 -0.64 3.49 -20.85
C ALA A 153 -0.56 4.14 -19.44
N ILE A 154 -1.38 5.18 -19.22
CA ILE A 154 -1.33 5.98 -17.99
C ILE A 154 -1.57 5.13 -16.74
N LYS A 155 -2.52 4.19 -16.74
CA LYS A 155 -2.79 3.40 -15.54
C LYS A 155 -1.61 2.54 -15.10
N PRO A 156 -0.96 1.69 -15.94
CA PRO A 156 0.27 1.00 -15.56
C PRO A 156 1.38 1.94 -15.10
N ALA A 157 1.52 3.14 -15.72
CA ALA A 157 2.52 4.11 -15.33
C ALA A 157 2.28 4.64 -13.91
N LEU A 158 1.04 4.95 -13.53
CA LEU A 158 0.66 5.38 -12.17
C LEU A 158 0.90 4.31 -11.11
N MET A 159 0.83 3.02 -11.49
CA MET A 159 1.05 1.90 -10.57
C MET A 159 2.53 1.60 -10.34
N ASP A 160 3.43 2.14 -11.15
CA ASP A 160 4.87 2.06 -10.95
C ASP A 160 5.25 2.84 -9.68
N GLN A 161 5.74 2.12 -8.67
CA GLN A 161 6.06 2.73 -7.37
C GLN A 161 7.24 3.72 -7.46
N SER A 162 8.02 3.69 -8.54
CA SER A 162 9.04 4.70 -8.82
C SER A 162 8.47 6.00 -9.40
N VAL A 163 7.22 5.97 -9.85
CA VAL A 163 6.45 7.14 -10.31
C VAL A 163 5.64 7.70 -9.14
N ILE A 164 4.73 6.90 -8.58
CA ILE A 164 3.91 7.30 -7.42
C ILE A 164 3.96 6.19 -6.37
N ALA A 165 4.55 6.50 -5.21
CA ALA A 165 4.60 5.57 -4.11
C ALA A 165 3.24 5.43 -3.41
N GLY A 166 2.84 4.19 -3.14
CA GLY A 166 1.62 3.88 -2.40
C GLY A 166 0.38 3.64 -3.26
N LEU A 167 0.31 4.20 -4.48
CA LEU A 167 -0.81 3.98 -5.39
C LEU A 167 -0.77 2.57 -5.97
N GLY A 168 -1.93 1.92 -6.10
CA GLY A 168 -2.03 0.58 -6.66
C GLY A 168 -3.19 0.43 -7.62
N ASN A 169 -3.62 -0.81 -7.88
CA ASN A 169 -4.57 -1.14 -8.93
C ASN A 169 -5.97 -0.56 -8.70
N ILE A 170 -6.39 -0.50 -7.44
CA ILE A 170 -7.71 -0.03 -7.05
C ILE A 170 -7.76 1.49 -7.19
N TYR A 171 -6.91 2.17 -6.44
CA TYR A 171 -6.96 3.63 -6.37
C TYR A 171 -6.46 4.31 -7.65
N ALA A 172 -5.63 3.65 -8.48
CA ALA A 172 -5.31 4.15 -9.81
C ALA A 172 -6.54 4.12 -10.74
N ALA A 173 -7.34 3.04 -10.71
CA ALA A 173 -8.58 2.98 -11.50
C ALA A 173 -9.61 4.01 -11.04
N GLU A 174 -9.81 4.15 -9.72
CA GLU A 174 -10.72 5.12 -9.13
C GLU A 174 -10.32 6.57 -9.42
N ALA A 175 -9.02 6.89 -9.31
CA ALA A 175 -8.51 8.23 -9.61
C ALA A 175 -8.66 8.60 -11.09
N LEU A 176 -8.38 7.67 -12.00
CA LEU A 176 -8.58 7.88 -13.43
C LEU A 176 -10.06 8.06 -13.79
N TRP A 177 -10.96 7.32 -13.14
CA TRP A 177 -12.39 7.52 -13.32
C TRP A 177 -12.83 8.89 -12.79
N GLU A 178 -12.36 9.28 -11.62
CA GLU A 178 -12.66 10.60 -11.04
C GLU A 178 -12.20 11.72 -11.97
N ALA A 179 -10.98 11.61 -12.51
CA ALA A 179 -10.38 12.57 -13.44
C ALA A 179 -10.94 12.47 -14.89
N LYS A 180 -11.83 11.51 -15.18
CA LYS A 180 -12.38 11.24 -16.53
C LYS A 180 -11.31 10.93 -17.58
N ILE A 181 -10.19 10.31 -17.18
CA ILE A 181 -9.08 9.95 -18.07
C ILE A 181 -9.22 8.47 -18.45
N ASP A 182 -9.13 8.19 -19.77
CA ASP A 182 -9.07 6.82 -20.27
C ASP A 182 -7.80 6.13 -19.77
N PRO A 183 -7.90 4.97 -19.07
CA PRO A 183 -6.73 4.25 -18.56
C PRO A 183 -5.80 3.73 -19.65
N ARG A 184 -6.22 3.74 -20.93
CA ARG A 184 -5.46 3.32 -22.11
C ARG A 184 -4.65 4.45 -22.73
N CYS A 185 -4.93 5.71 -22.40
CA CYS A 185 -4.21 6.87 -22.91
C CYS A 185 -2.70 6.69 -22.66
N PRO A 186 -1.82 6.95 -23.66
CA PRO A 186 -0.39 6.93 -23.42
C PRO A 186 0.00 7.93 -22.34
N ALA A 187 0.82 7.49 -21.39
CA ALA A 187 1.15 8.30 -20.20
C ALA A 187 1.80 9.65 -20.55
N ALA A 188 2.63 9.66 -21.62
CA ALA A 188 3.32 10.88 -22.07
C ALA A 188 2.41 11.88 -22.81
N GLU A 189 1.21 11.46 -23.21
CA GLU A 189 0.26 12.29 -23.99
C GLU A 189 -0.84 12.93 -23.13
N VAL A 190 -0.88 12.62 -21.84
CA VAL A 190 -1.86 13.22 -20.92
C VAL A 190 -1.52 14.71 -20.74
N SER A 191 -2.46 15.59 -21.09
CA SER A 191 -2.26 17.04 -20.99
C SER A 191 -2.06 17.51 -19.55
N ARG A 192 -1.44 18.69 -19.38
CA ARG A 192 -1.23 19.32 -18.08
C ARG A 192 -2.52 19.43 -17.26
N ASP A 193 -3.59 19.96 -17.84
CA ASP A 193 -4.87 20.17 -17.17
C ASP A 193 -5.47 18.85 -16.67
N LYS A 194 -5.35 17.79 -17.49
CA LYS A 194 -5.75 16.44 -17.07
C LYS A 194 -4.86 15.89 -15.93
N LEU A 195 -3.57 16.18 -15.93
CA LEU A 195 -2.66 15.78 -14.83
C LEU A 195 -2.94 16.55 -13.54
N GLU A 196 -3.28 17.83 -13.60
CA GLU A 196 -3.74 18.62 -12.45
C GLU A 196 -5.00 18.01 -11.84
N THR A 197 -6.02 17.76 -12.68
CA THR A 197 -7.25 17.06 -12.27
C THR A 197 -6.95 15.67 -11.70
N LEU A 198 -6.01 14.94 -12.27
CA LEU A 198 -5.61 13.61 -11.79
C LEU A 198 -4.97 13.66 -10.40
N VAL A 199 -4.10 14.64 -10.14
CA VAL A 199 -3.48 14.84 -8.82
C VAL A 199 -4.54 15.09 -7.75
N GLU A 200 -5.51 15.95 -8.04
CA GLU A 200 -6.65 16.22 -7.14
C GLU A 200 -7.50 14.95 -6.93
N SER A 201 -7.76 14.22 -8.01
CA SER A 201 -8.51 12.96 -7.96
C SER A 201 -7.80 11.90 -7.13
N ILE A 202 -6.46 11.78 -7.22
CA ILE A 202 -5.65 10.89 -6.37
C ILE A 202 -5.82 11.26 -4.90
N ARG A 203 -5.69 12.54 -4.55
CA ARG A 203 -5.89 13.01 -3.18
C ARG A 203 -7.30 12.70 -2.67
N LEU A 204 -8.30 12.93 -3.52
CA LEU A 204 -9.69 12.71 -3.20
C LEU A 204 -10.00 11.24 -2.89
N VAL A 205 -9.60 10.31 -3.77
CA VAL A 205 -9.88 8.88 -3.58
C VAL A 205 -9.09 8.26 -2.41
N LEU A 206 -7.96 8.84 -2.05
CA LEU A 206 -7.17 8.44 -0.88
C LEU A 206 -7.64 9.09 0.42
N SER A 207 -8.51 10.12 0.34
CA SER A 207 -9.00 10.85 1.51
C SER A 207 -9.83 9.96 2.45
N PRO A 208 -9.63 10.06 3.78
CA PRO A 208 -10.47 9.37 4.76
C PRO A 208 -11.97 9.70 4.65
N LYS A 209 -12.33 10.91 4.17
CA LYS A 209 -13.71 11.37 4.00
C LYS A 209 -14.46 10.60 2.90
N LYS A 210 -13.79 10.26 1.79
CA LYS A 210 -14.38 9.44 0.71
C LYS A 210 -14.26 7.94 0.98
N ARG A 211 -13.36 7.57 1.85
CA ARG A 211 -13.02 6.20 2.18
C ARG A 211 -13.94 5.67 3.28
N ARG A 212 -14.84 4.77 2.94
CA ARG A 212 -15.57 4.03 3.97
C ARG A 212 -14.60 3.06 4.69
N PRO A 213 -14.64 2.98 6.04
CA PRO A 213 -13.83 2.00 6.78
C PRO A 213 -14.19 0.58 6.32
N GLY A 214 -13.19 -0.28 6.24
CA GLY A 214 -13.39 -1.68 5.87
C GLY A 214 -12.51 -2.11 4.70
N ARG A 215 -12.26 -3.41 4.58
CA ARG A 215 -11.65 -4.02 3.39
C ARG A 215 -12.68 -4.04 2.27
N TYR A 216 -12.25 -4.12 1.00
CA TYR A 216 -13.13 -4.24 -0.16
C TYR A 216 -13.99 -5.54 -0.17
N THR A 217 -13.86 -6.36 0.84
CA THR A 217 -14.69 -7.54 1.13
C THR A 217 -15.71 -7.27 2.22
N ASP A 218 -16.09 -6.01 2.47
CA ASP A 218 -17.13 -5.72 3.45
C ASP A 218 -18.43 -6.41 3.04
N LYS A 219 -18.84 -7.42 3.83
CA LYS A 219 -20.01 -8.29 3.60
C LYS A 219 -21.34 -7.54 3.58
N ARG A 220 -21.37 -6.24 3.84
CA ARG A 220 -22.58 -5.42 3.90
C ARG A 220 -23.13 -4.98 2.53
N GLY A 221 -22.56 -5.51 1.42
CA GLY A 221 -23.11 -5.27 0.07
C GLY A 221 -23.05 -3.83 -0.43
N VAL A 222 -22.38 -2.92 0.29
CA VAL A 222 -22.24 -1.54 -0.14
C VAL A 222 -21.11 -1.48 -1.17
N GLU A 223 -21.45 -1.20 -2.41
CA GLU A 223 -20.47 -0.93 -3.46
C GLU A 223 -19.57 0.24 -3.07
N ARG A 224 -18.33 -0.06 -2.73
CA ARG A 224 -17.40 0.89 -2.19
C ARG A 224 -16.75 1.76 -3.25
N PHE A 225 -16.53 1.18 -4.44
CA PHE A 225 -15.77 1.79 -5.52
C PHE A 225 -16.69 2.26 -6.65
N ALA A 226 -16.23 3.23 -7.42
CA ALA A 226 -16.97 3.75 -8.56
C ALA A 226 -16.84 2.85 -9.79
N VAL A 227 -15.65 2.30 -10.03
CA VAL A 227 -15.40 1.41 -11.19
C VAL A 227 -14.76 0.09 -10.79
N TYR A 228 -13.92 0.05 -9.73
CA TYR A 228 -13.17 -1.15 -9.41
C TYR A 228 -14.10 -2.31 -9.02
N ASP A 229 -13.90 -3.48 -9.69
CA ASP A 229 -14.70 -4.71 -9.52
C ASP A 229 -16.19 -4.54 -9.82
N ARG A 230 -16.52 -3.65 -10.79
CA ARG A 230 -17.88 -3.33 -11.21
C ARG A 230 -18.13 -3.56 -12.70
N GLU A 231 -17.40 -4.50 -13.33
CA GLU A 231 -17.64 -4.89 -14.72
C GLU A 231 -19.12 -5.22 -14.97
N GLY A 232 -19.70 -4.71 -16.06
CA GLY A 232 -21.10 -4.93 -16.44
C GLY A 232 -22.12 -4.09 -15.68
N LYS A 233 -21.73 -3.30 -14.67
CA LYS A 233 -22.63 -2.42 -13.92
C LYS A 233 -22.67 -1.02 -14.53
N GLU A 234 -23.76 -0.33 -14.30
CA GLU A 234 -23.91 1.07 -14.71
C GLU A 234 -22.86 1.98 -14.05
N CYS A 235 -22.34 2.89 -14.83
CA CYS A 235 -21.48 3.98 -14.34
C CYS A 235 -22.29 4.89 -13.40
N ARG A 236 -21.73 5.25 -12.27
CA ARG A 236 -22.41 6.14 -11.31
C ARG A 236 -22.67 7.57 -11.84
N ARG A 237 -22.11 7.91 -12.99
CA ARG A 237 -22.39 9.18 -13.71
C ARG A 237 -23.47 9.02 -14.76
N GLY A 238 -24.01 7.82 -14.99
CA GLY A 238 -25.00 7.53 -16.02
C GLY A 238 -24.44 7.46 -17.45
N ASP A 239 -23.12 7.51 -17.62
CA ASP A 239 -22.47 7.63 -18.94
C ASP A 239 -22.20 6.27 -19.62
N GLY A 240 -22.81 5.19 -19.15
CA GLY A 240 -22.67 3.86 -19.76
C GLY A 240 -22.30 2.76 -18.78
N ILE A 241 -21.82 1.65 -19.30
CA ILE A 241 -21.51 0.42 -18.54
C ILE A 241 -20.01 0.33 -18.27
N ILE A 242 -19.65 -0.08 -17.06
CA ILE A 242 -18.24 -0.29 -16.67
C ILE A 242 -17.67 -1.47 -17.46
N ALA A 243 -16.60 -1.20 -18.19
CA ALA A 243 -15.83 -2.18 -18.93
C ALA A 243 -14.63 -2.66 -18.13
N ARG A 244 -14.14 -3.86 -18.47
CA ARG A 244 -12.92 -4.43 -17.94
C ARG A 244 -11.97 -4.82 -19.07
N ILE A 245 -10.70 -4.45 -18.92
CA ILE A 245 -9.59 -4.89 -19.78
C ILE A 245 -8.43 -5.39 -18.92
N VAL A 246 -7.42 -5.98 -19.56
CA VAL A 246 -6.18 -6.37 -18.88
C VAL A 246 -5.03 -5.48 -19.33
N GLN A 247 -4.35 -4.84 -18.38
CA GLN A 247 -3.15 -4.03 -18.63
C GLN A 247 -2.03 -4.49 -17.70
N ALA A 248 -0.86 -4.79 -18.26
CA ALA A 248 0.31 -5.29 -17.52
C ALA A 248 -0.05 -6.42 -16.52
N GLY A 249 -0.86 -7.41 -16.98
CA GLY A 249 -1.28 -8.56 -16.20
C GLY A 249 -2.30 -8.28 -15.09
N ARG A 250 -2.94 -7.09 -15.09
CA ARG A 250 -3.91 -6.69 -14.06
C ARG A 250 -5.21 -6.19 -14.65
N SER A 251 -6.32 -6.55 -14.03
CA SER A 251 -7.64 -6.04 -14.41
C SER A 251 -7.70 -4.52 -14.25
N THR A 252 -8.22 -3.85 -15.26
CA THR A 252 -8.48 -2.42 -15.31
C THR A 252 -9.96 -2.22 -15.56
N TYR A 253 -10.65 -1.57 -14.63
CA TYR A 253 -12.06 -1.25 -14.73
C TYR A 253 -12.20 0.25 -15.04
N PHE A 254 -13.07 0.59 -15.98
CA PHE A 254 -13.29 1.98 -16.39
C PHE A 254 -14.64 2.15 -17.08
N CYS A 255 -15.11 3.37 -17.19
CA CYS A 255 -16.31 3.71 -17.96
C CYS A 255 -15.92 4.30 -19.32
N PRO A 256 -16.16 3.59 -20.46
CA PRO A 256 -15.84 4.14 -21.78
C PRO A 256 -16.63 5.40 -22.14
N GLY A 257 -17.79 5.61 -21.54
CA GLY A 257 -18.64 6.77 -21.79
C GLY A 257 -18.08 8.07 -21.22
N CYS A 258 -17.62 8.05 -19.95
CA CYS A 258 -17.14 9.26 -19.28
C CYS A 258 -15.60 9.43 -19.26
N GLN A 259 -14.84 8.35 -19.46
CA GLN A 259 -13.38 8.38 -19.52
C GLN A 259 -12.93 8.38 -20.98
N ARG A 260 -12.81 9.58 -21.53
CA ARG A 260 -12.41 9.78 -22.93
C ARG A 260 -10.97 10.27 -22.99
N GLY A 261 -10.26 9.90 -24.06
CA GLY A 261 -8.88 10.28 -24.33
C GLY A 261 -8.69 11.78 -24.53
#